data_520220016942d8932e965900564e0361
#
_entry.id   520220016942d8932e965900564e0361
#
_cell.length_a   1.000
_cell.length_b   1.000
_cell.length_c   1.000
_cell.angle_alpha   90.00
_cell.angle_beta   90.00
_cell.angle_gamma   90.00
#
_symmetry.space_group_name_H-M   'P 1'
#
loop_
_entity.id
_entity.type
_entity.pdbx_description
1 polymer ?
#
loop_
_entity_poly.entity_id
_entity_poly.type
_entity_poly.pdbx_seq_one_letter_code
_entity_poly.pdbx_strand_id
1 'polypeptide(L)'
;MEAEKVKCLIIGSGPAGYTAAIYAARANLSPVLYEGLQPGGQLTTTTDIENFPGYPEGISGTQMMEDLRKQAERFGADLRFGMATAADLSKSPYKITIDEEKVIEAQTVIIATGAAAKYLGLEDEKKYAGMGVSACATCDGFFYRKKVVAVVGGGDTACEEASYLAGLASKVYLIVRKPFLRASKIMQKRVMENEKIEVLFKHNAVGLYGDNGVEGVHLVKRMGEADEQRYDLAIDGFFLAIGHKPNSDIFKPYVDTDETGYILTEPGTPRTKVPGVFAAGDVADPHYRQAITAAATGCMAAIEAERFLLN
;
A
#
# COMPACT_ATOMS: atom_id res chain seq x y z
N MET A 1 3.66 30.49 18.02
CA MET A 1 2.94 30.89 16.79
C MET A 1 1.48 30.47 16.94
N GLU A 2 0.54 31.27 16.46
CA GLU A 2 -0.87 30.88 16.44
C GLU A 2 -1.05 29.72 15.45
N ALA A 3 -1.85 28.71 15.82
CA ALA A 3 -2.08 27.54 14.95
C ALA A 3 -2.88 27.96 13.70
N GLU A 4 -2.48 27.46 12.54
CA GLU A 4 -3.23 27.67 11.30
C GLU A 4 -4.54 26.90 11.35
N LYS A 5 -5.66 27.56 10.99
CA LYS A 5 -7.01 26.96 11.01
C LYS A 5 -7.48 26.61 9.60
N VAL A 6 -7.90 25.36 9.41
CA VAL A 6 -8.40 24.87 8.12
C VAL A 6 -9.73 24.12 8.29
N LYS A 7 -10.57 24.13 7.25
CA LYS A 7 -11.84 23.38 7.25
C LYS A 7 -11.60 21.88 7.03
N CYS A 8 -10.78 21.55 6.05
CA CYS A 8 -10.50 20.18 5.65
C CYS A 8 -8.99 19.99 5.51
N LEU A 9 -8.42 19.10 6.32
CA LEU A 9 -7.01 18.71 6.27
C LEU A 9 -6.91 17.28 5.74
N ILE A 10 -6.08 17.09 4.72
CA ILE A 10 -5.82 15.78 4.12
C ILE A 10 -4.37 15.41 4.38
N ILE A 11 -4.12 14.19 4.89
CA ILE A 11 -2.79 13.70 5.21
C ILE A 11 -2.44 12.54 4.29
N GLY A 12 -1.49 12.78 3.39
CA GLY A 12 -1.01 11.81 2.38
C GLY A 12 -1.46 12.15 0.97
N SER A 13 -0.61 11.88 -0.01
CA SER A 13 -0.73 12.28 -1.41
C SER A 13 -0.84 11.11 -2.39
N GLY A 14 -1.17 9.91 -1.91
CA GLY A 14 -1.52 8.79 -2.78
C GLY A 14 -2.82 9.05 -3.57
N PRO A 15 -3.29 8.09 -4.38
CA PRO A 15 -4.54 8.25 -5.14
C PRO A 15 -5.73 8.63 -4.28
N ALA A 16 -5.80 8.14 -3.03
CA ALA A 16 -6.84 8.52 -2.07
C ALA A 16 -6.76 10.00 -1.70
N GLY A 17 -5.55 10.50 -1.36
CA GLY A 17 -5.36 11.89 -0.93
C GLY A 17 -5.63 12.90 -2.03
N TYR A 18 -5.04 12.73 -3.21
CA TYR A 18 -5.29 13.65 -4.32
C TYR A 18 -6.75 13.59 -4.80
N THR A 19 -7.37 12.41 -4.82
CA THR A 19 -8.80 12.32 -5.15
C THR A 19 -9.65 13.03 -4.10
N ALA A 20 -9.36 12.85 -2.81
CA ALA A 20 -10.05 13.59 -1.76
C ALA A 20 -9.86 15.11 -1.92
N ALA A 21 -8.65 15.59 -2.26
CA ALA A 21 -8.35 16.99 -2.50
C ALA A 21 -9.16 17.56 -3.68
N ILE A 22 -9.26 16.81 -4.78
CA ILE A 22 -10.07 17.19 -5.95
C ILE A 22 -11.53 17.39 -5.54
N TYR A 23 -12.13 16.41 -4.88
CA TYR A 23 -13.55 16.48 -4.50
C TYR A 23 -13.81 17.53 -3.43
N ALA A 24 -12.98 17.66 -2.40
CA ALA A 24 -13.10 18.67 -1.36
C ALA A 24 -12.94 20.10 -1.92
N ALA A 25 -11.99 20.32 -2.84
CA ALA A 25 -11.82 21.61 -3.49
C ALA A 25 -13.05 21.98 -4.35
N ARG A 26 -13.59 21.02 -5.10
CA ARG A 26 -14.82 21.22 -5.89
C ARG A 26 -16.06 21.48 -5.03
N ALA A 27 -16.07 20.97 -3.80
CA ALA A 27 -17.11 21.28 -2.78
C ALA A 27 -16.84 22.59 -2.02
N ASN A 28 -15.85 23.39 -2.43
CA ASN A 28 -15.48 24.68 -1.82
C ASN A 28 -15.06 24.57 -0.34
N LEU A 29 -14.43 23.45 0.03
CA LEU A 29 -13.91 23.24 1.38
C LEU A 29 -12.53 23.86 1.60
N SER A 30 -11.88 24.38 0.55
CA SER A 30 -10.51 24.90 0.57
C SER A 30 -9.55 23.94 1.27
N PRO A 31 -9.41 22.69 0.77
CA PRO A 31 -8.63 21.68 1.44
C PRO A 31 -7.14 22.03 1.44
N VAL A 32 -6.49 21.75 2.56
CA VAL A 32 -5.03 21.70 2.68
C VAL A 32 -4.62 20.25 2.72
N LEU A 33 -3.65 19.87 1.86
CA LEU A 33 -3.12 18.52 1.81
C LEU A 33 -1.62 18.54 2.11
N TYR A 34 -1.18 17.72 3.05
CA TYR A 34 0.24 17.45 3.28
C TYR A 34 0.68 16.16 2.61
N GLU A 35 1.65 16.27 1.69
CA GLU A 35 2.04 15.21 0.76
C GLU A 35 2.90 14.11 1.40
N GLY A 36 3.50 14.39 2.56
CA GLY A 36 4.49 13.50 3.15
C GLY A 36 5.87 13.66 2.50
N LEU A 37 6.78 12.72 2.82
CA LEU A 37 8.16 12.73 2.29
C LEU A 37 8.26 12.22 0.84
N GLN A 38 7.23 11.53 0.36
CA GLN A 38 7.15 10.97 -0.99
C GLN A 38 5.85 11.43 -1.66
N PRO A 39 5.83 12.62 -2.28
CA PRO A 39 4.67 13.10 -3.03
C PRO A 39 4.22 12.11 -4.10
N GLY A 40 2.91 11.80 -4.12
CA GLY A 40 2.33 10.78 -5.00
C GLY A 40 2.32 9.36 -4.40
N GLY A 41 3.03 9.12 -3.29
CA GLY A 41 3.02 7.86 -2.56
C GLY A 41 3.64 6.70 -3.34
N GLN A 42 3.22 5.47 -3.03
CA GLN A 42 3.82 4.25 -3.57
C GLN A 42 3.80 4.13 -5.10
N LEU A 43 2.81 4.69 -5.78
CA LEU A 43 2.73 4.60 -7.24
C LEU A 43 3.91 5.27 -7.94
N THR A 44 4.58 6.23 -7.30
CA THR A 44 5.78 6.87 -7.88
C THR A 44 7.00 5.96 -7.92
N THR A 45 6.95 4.80 -7.25
CA THR A 45 8.00 3.77 -7.32
C THR A 45 7.68 2.65 -8.32
N THR A 46 6.49 2.68 -8.93
CA THR A 46 6.06 1.73 -9.96
C THR A 46 6.36 2.30 -11.34
N THR A 47 6.85 1.45 -12.26
CA THR A 47 7.17 1.89 -13.62
C THR A 47 5.90 2.13 -14.42
N ASP A 48 5.13 1.09 -14.71
CA ASP A 48 3.96 1.16 -15.57
C ASP A 48 2.69 0.74 -14.83
N ILE A 49 1.62 1.52 -15.00
CA ILE A 49 0.29 1.26 -14.46
C ILE A 49 -0.64 0.98 -15.65
N GLU A 50 -1.09 -0.26 -15.79
CA GLU A 50 -1.97 -0.70 -16.86
C GLU A 50 -3.40 -0.97 -16.39
N ASN A 51 -3.63 -0.96 -15.07
CA ASN A 51 -4.89 -1.36 -14.46
C ASN A 51 -5.71 -0.20 -13.85
N PHE A 52 -5.32 1.05 -14.10
CA PHE A 52 -6.14 2.21 -13.73
C PHE A 52 -6.99 2.66 -14.92
N PRO A 53 -8.34 2.65 -14.81
CA PRO A 53 -9.21 3.06 -15.91
C PRO A 53 -8.98 4.49 -16.35
N GLY A 54 -8.93 4.70 -17.67
CA GLY A 54 -8.69 6.01 -18.29
C GLY A 54 -7.36 6.12 -19.03
N TYR A 55 -6.47 5.12 -18.88
CA TYR A 55 -5.17 5.06 -19.55
C TYR A 55 -5.08 3.78 -20.41
N PRO A 56 -5.65 3.77 -21.62
CA PRO A 56 -5.74 2.57 -22.45
C PRO A 56 -4.37 2.02 -22.90
N GLU A 57 -3.35 2.88 -22.98
CA GLU A 57 -1.98 2.52 -23.32
C GLU A 57 -1.07 2.35 -22.09
N GLY A 58 -1.66 2.35 -20.89
CA GLY A 58 -0.90 2.43 -19.65
C GLY A 58 -0.34 3.84 -19.38
N ILE A 59 0.24 4.03 -18.21
CA ILE A 59 0.89 5.28 -17.82
C ILE A 59 1.95 4.99 -16.75
N SER A 60 3.03 5.76 -16.71
CA SER A 60 3.97 5.64 -15.59
C SER A 60 3.34 6.12 -14.27
N GLY A 61 3.68 5.46 -13.18
CA GLY A 61 3.15 5.83 -11.87
C GLY A 61 3.44 7.28 -11.50
N THR A 62 4.63 7.77 -11.81
CA THR A 62 5.02 9.18 -11.59
C THR A 62 4.13 10.14 -12.39
N GLN A 63 3.88 9.86 -13.68
CA GLN A 63 3.05 10.74 -14.52
C GLN A 63 1.60 10.73 -14.07
N MET A 64 1.04 9.58 -13.73
CA MET A 64 -0.33 9.48 -13.22
C MET A 64 -0.51 10.30 -11.93
N MET A 65 0.44 10.21 -11.01
CA MET A 65 0.35 10.95 -9.75
C MET A 65 0.54 12.46 -9.95
N GLU A 66 1.37 12.86 -10.91
CA GLU A 66 1.51 14.26 -11.29
C GLU A 66 0.24 14.82 -11.97
N ASP A 67 -0.46 14.01 -12.75
CA ASP A 67 -1.74 14.41 -13.35
C ASP A 67 -2.82 14.60 -12.28
N LEU A 68 -2.91 13.71 -11.30
CA LEU A 68 -3.83 13.86 -10.15
C LEU A 68 -3.48 15.09 -9.30
N ARG A 69 -2.19 15.33 -9.06
CA ARG A 69 -1.69 16.51 -8.35
C ARG A 69 -2.12 17.80 -9.04
N LYS A 70 -1.82 17.93 -10.34
CA LYS A 70 -2.22 19.09 -11.15
C LYS A 70 -3.73 19.28 -11.19
N GLN A 71 -4.50 18.19 -11.23
CA GLN A 71 -5.95 18.26 -11.19
C GLN A 71 -6.44 18.82 -9.86
N ALA A 72 -5.88 18.42 -8.73
CA ALA A 72 -6.21 18.95 -7.42
C ALA A 72 -5.87 20.44 -7.31
N GLU A 73 -4.67 20.85 -7.73
CA GLU A 73 -4.24 22.26 -7.76
C GLU A 73 -5.15 23.13 -8.64
N ARG A 74 -5.55 22.63 -9.82
CA ARG A 74 -6.46 23.35 -10.72
C ARG A 74 -7.80 23.70 -10.08
N PHE A 75 -8.29 22.90 -9.13
CA PHE A 75 -9.51 23.18 -8.39
C PHE A 75 -9.27 23.99 -7.10
N GLY A 76 -8.03 24.37 -6.81
CA GLY A 76 -7.68 25.23 -5.70
C GLY A 76 -7.39 24.48 -4.40
N ALA A 77 -7.02 23.19 -4.45
CA ALA A 77 -6.44 22.52 -3.30
C ALA A 77 -5.04 23.08 -3.00
N ASP A 78 -4.74 23.32 -1.72
CA ASP A 78 -3.45 23.78 -1.26
C ASP A 78 -2.58 22.56 -0.90
N LEU A 79 -1.68 22.19 -1.81
CA LEU A 79 -0.81 21.03 -1.69
C LEU A 79 0.54 21.46 -1.11
N ARG A 80 0.95 20.84 0.00
CA ARG A 80 2.13 21.23 0.76
C ARG A 80 3.04 20.03 1.01
N PHE A 81 4.31 20.23 0.87
CA PHE A 81 5.32 19.29 1.35
C PHE A 81 5.37 19.32 2.88
N GLY A 82 5.59 18.17 3.51
CA GLY A 82 5.73 18.01 4.95
C GLY A 82 5.07 16.73 5.45
N MET A 83 5.53 16.23 6.58
CA MET A 83 5.08 14.98 7.17
C MET A 83 4.29 15.22 8.46
N ALA A 84 3.11 14.63 8.59
CA ALA A 84 2.39 14.60 9.85
C ALA A 84 3.14 13.70 10.85
N THR A 85 3.62 14.29 11.94
CA THR A 85 4.44 13.62 12.96
C THR A 85 3.68 13.32 14.25
N ALA A 86 2.61 14.07 14.54
CA ALA A 86 1.73 13.81 15.68
C ALA A 86 0.29 14.24 15.37
N ALA A 87 -0.66 13.65 16.08
CA ALA A 87 -2.07 14.00 16.00
C ALA A 87 -2.68 14.11 17.39
N ASP A 88 -3.61 15.06 17.56
CA ASP A 88 -4.55 15.09 18.68
C ASP A 88 -5.96 15.19 18.11
N LEU A 89 -6.66 14.07 18.13
CA LEU A 89 -8.04 13.94 17.64
C LEU A 89 -9.05 13.81 18.80
N SER A 90 -8.67 14.19 20.02
CA SER A 90 -9.51 14.09 21.20
C SER A 90 -10.68 15.09 21.20
N LYS A 91 -10.51 16.24 20.56
CA LYS A 91 -11.49 17.33 20.50
C LYS A 91 -11.33 18.17 19.24
N SER A 92 -12.46 18.53 18.60
CA SER A 92 -12.49 19.49 17.49
C SER A 92 -12.27 20.94 17.99
N PRO A 93 -11.53 21.81 17.28
CA PRO A 93 -10.77 21.47 16.07
C PRO A 93 -9.61 20.54 16.38
N TYR A 94 -9.39 19.59 15.47
CA TYR A 94 -8.33 18.57 15.60
C TYR A 94 -6.98 19.18 15.32
N LYS A 95 -5.93 18.69 16.03
CA LYS A 95 -4.58 19.22 15.87
C LYS A 95 -3.68 18.18 15.21
N ILE A 96 -3.06 18.58 14.13
CA ILE A 96 -2.03 17.76 13.45
C ILE A 96 -0.72 18.55 13.46
N THR A 97 0.33 17.91 13.95
CA THR A 97 1.69 18.49 13.94
C THR A 97 2.39 18.04 12.68
N ILE A 98 2.95 18.98 11.94
CA ILE A 98 3.74 18.77 10.73
C ILE A 98 5.20 19.05 11.05
N ASP A 99 6.09 18.13 10.64
CA ASP A 99 7.55 18.23 10.75
C ASP A 99 8.02 18.59 12.18
N GLU A 100 7.29 18.07 13.20
CA GLU A 100 7.53 18.30 14.64
C GLU A 100 7.37 19.75 15.12
N GLU A 101 7.05 20.69 14.24
CA GLU A 101 7.07 22.12 14.54
C GLU A 101 5.71 22.80 14.32
N LYS A 102 5.11 22.61 13.14
CA LYS A 102 3.92 23.36 12.72
C LYS A 102 2.63 22.63 13.14
N VAL A 103 1.76 23.31 13.90
CA VAL A 103 0.46 22.79 14.29
C VAL A 103 -0.64 23.35 13.39
N ILE A 104 -1.45 22.45 12.80
CA ILE A 104 -2.65 22.78 12.03
C ILE A 104 -3.88 22.41 12.84
N GLU A 105 -4.81 23.33 13.01
CA GLU A 105 -6.13 23.08 13.59
C GLU A 105 -7.16 22.87 12.48
N ALA A 106 -7.73 21.66 12.40
CA ALA A 106 -8.66 21.27 11.35
C ALA A 106 -10.05 20.95 11.91
N GLN A 107 -11.10 21.36 11.17
CA GLN A 107 -12.48 20.97 11.51
C GLN A 107 -12.76 19.52 11.09
N THR A 108 -12.20 19.10 9.95
CA THR A 108 -12.24 17.71 9.47
C THR A 108 -10.84 17.25 9.06
N VAL A 109 -10.58 15.93 9.24
CA VAL A 109 -9.30 15.30 8.87
C VAL A 109 -9.58 14.09 8.00
N ILE A 110 -8.91 13.98 6.86
CA ILE A 110 -8.92 12.80 6.00
C ILE A 110 -7.53 12.15 6.10
N ILE A 111 -7.48 10.96 6.68
CA ILE A 111 -6.27 10.15 6.82
C ILE A 111 -6.13 9.29 5.54
N ALA A 112 -5.17 9.66 4.69
CA ALA A 112 -4.90 9.00 3.41
C ALA A 112 -3.41 8.57 3.30
N THR A 113 -2.83 8.18 4.43
CA THR A 113 -1.40 7.93 4.60
C THR A 113 -0.91 6.61 4.00
N GLY A 114 -1.84 5.76 3.52
CA GLY A 114 -1.50 4.51 2.86
C GLY A 114 -0.92 3.44 3.78
N ALA A 115 -0.30 2.42 3.18
CA ALA A 115 0.35 1.33 3.88
C ALA A 115 1.67 0.98 3.17
N ALA A 116 2.73 0.73 3.91
CA ALA A 116 4.02 0.33 3.37
C ALA A 116 4.12 -1.19 3.25
N ALA A 117 4.58 -1.71 2.11
CA ALA A 117 4.90 -3.11 1.96
C ALA A 117 6.05 -3.51 2.91
N LYS A 118 5.98 -4.71 3.47
CA LYS A 118 7.08 -5.28 4.24
C LYS A 118 8.07 -5.95 3.31
N TYR A 119 9.35 -5.73 3.58
CA TYR A 119 10.47 -6.33 2.87
C TYR A 119 11.22 -7.30 3.80
N LEU A 120 12.01 -8.21 3.23
CA LEU A 120 12.88 -9.10 4.01
C LEU A 120 14.09 -8.35 4.60
N GLY A 121 14.42 -7.21 4.01
CA GLY A 121 15.59 -6.41 4.37
C GLY A 121 16.87 -6.83 3.63
N LEU A 122 16.74 -7.51 2.49
CA LEU A 122 17.86 -7.83 1.62
C LEU A 122 18.31 -6.58 0.87
N GLU A 123 19.63 -6.38 0.73
CA GLU A 123 20.18 -5.22 -0.01
C GLU A 123 19.70 -5.21 -1.47
N ASP A 124 19.57 -6.38 -2.06
CA ASP A 124 19.16 -6.58 -3.46
C ASP A 124 17.69 -6.20 -3.73
N GLU A 125 16.82 -6.19 -2.71
CA GLU A 125 15.41 -5.82 -2.88
C GLU A 125 15.26 -4.40 -3.45
N LYS A 126 16.09 -3.47 -2.97
CA LYS A 126 16.10 -2.09 -3.48
C LYS A 126 16.72 -1.98 -4.87
N LYS A 127 17.77 -2.76 -5.13
CA LYS A 127 18.45 -2.80 -6.44
C LYS A 127 17.49 -3.23 -7.55
N TYR A 128 16.65 -4.22 -7.27
CA TYR A 128 15.75 -4.81 -8.27
C TYR A 128 14.29 -4.34 -8.12
N ALA A 129 14.01 -3.29 -7.34
CA ALA A 129 12.69 -2.70 -7.26
C ALA A 129 12.22 -2.23 -8.66
N GLY A 130 11.05 -2.72 -9.12
CA GLY A 130 10.55 -2.49 -10.48
C GLY A 130 11.29 -3.24 -11.59
N MET A 131 12.36 -4.00 -11.26
CA MET A 131 13.13 -4.81 -12.18
C MET A 131 13.13 -6.30 -11.79
N GLY A 132 12.02 -6.77 -11.27
CA GLY A 132 11.85 -8.17 -10.85
C GLY A 132 11.41 -8.35 -9.41
N VAL A 133 11.57 -7.38 -8.52
CA VAL A 133 11.03 -7.39 -7.16
C VAL A 133 9.74 -6.61 -7.10
N SER A 134 8.68 -7.25 -6.60
CA SER A 134 7.34 -6.67 -6.41
C SER A 134 6.75 -7.07 -5.05
N ALA A 135 5.84 -6.26 -4.54
CA ALA A 135 5.01 -6.55 -3.36
C ALA A 135 3.50 -6.57 -3.71
N CYS A 136 3.16 -6.68 -5.00
CA CYS A 136 1.78 -6.69 -5.47
C CYS A 136 1.63 -7.59 -6.72
N ALA A 137 1.16 -8.81 -6.53
CA ALA A 137 0.95 -9.74 -7.64
C ALA A 137 -0.13 -9.26 -8.63
N THR A 138 -1.18 -8.59 -8.16
CA THR A 138 -2.25 -8.06 -9.02
C THR A 138 -1.81 -6.84 -9.84
N CYS A 139 -0.79 -6.12 -9.38
CA CYS A 139 -0.21 -4.99 -10.10
C CYS A 139 0.72 -5.48 -11.23
N ASP A 140 1.68 -6.32 -10.88
CA ASP A 140 2.82 -6.63 -11.73
C ASP A 140 2.78 -8.03 -12.35
N GLY A 141 1.87 -8.90 -11.90
CA GLY A 141 1.83 -10.31 -12.32
C GLY A 141 1.67 -10.49 -13.84
N PHE A 142 1.02 -9.55 -14.53
CA PHE A 142 0.84 -9.62 -15.98
C PHE A 142 2.17 -9.60 -16.74
N PHE A 143 3.19 -8.88 -16.27
CA PHE A 143 4.53 -8.83 -16.88
C PHE A 143 5.30 -10.14 -16.78
N TYR A 144 4.81 -11.08 -15.94
CA TYR A 144 5.42 -12.39 -15.70
C TYR A 144 4.65 -13.54 -16.36
N ARG A 145 3.83 -13.26 -17.37
CA ARG A 145 3.15 -14.32 -18.14
C ARG A 145 4.16 -15.28 -18.76
N LYS A 146 3.92 -16.58 -18.56
CA LYS A 146 4.75 -17.70 -19.03
C LYS A 146 6.18 -17.72 -18.47
N LYS A 147 6.48 -16.89 -17.47
CA LYS A 147 7.77 -16.85 -16.76
C LYS A 147 7.72 -17.69 -15.49
N VAL A 148 8.88 -17.84 -14.85
CA VAL A 148 9.03 -18.51 -13.56
C VAL A 148 9.13 -17.47 -12.46
N VAL A 149 8.29 -17.57 -11.43
CA VAL A 149 8.29 -16.59 -10.34
C VAL A 149 8.37 -17.24 -8.97
N ALA A 150 8.88 -16.50 -8.00
CA ALA A 150 8.86 -16.87 -6.59
C ALA A 150 7.97 -15.92 -5.79
N VAL A 151 7.20 -16.46 -4.85
CA VAL A 151 6.41 -15.72 -3.86
C VAL A 151 6.94 -16.07 -2.47
N VAL A 152 7.23 -15.05 -1.67
CA VAL A 152 7.68 -15.24 -0.28
C VAL A 152 6.54 -14.97 0.68
N GLY A 153 6.21 -15.97 1.49
CA GLY A 153 5.17 -15.84 2.50
C GLY A 153 4.52 -17.18 2.83
N GLY A 154 3.65 -17.21 3.82
CA GLY A 154 2.99 -18.45 4.25
C GLY A 154 1.62 -18.22 4.86
N GLY A 155 1.04 -17.03 4.75
CA GLY A 155 -0.32 -16.67 5.12
C GLY A 155 -1.29 -16.70 3.94
N ASP A 156 -2.54 -16.31 4.17
CA ASP A 156 -3.58 -16.27 3.13
C ASP A 156 -3.15 -15.41 1.93
N THR A 157 -2.66 -14.20 2.15
CA THR A 157 -2.16 -13.32 1.08
C THR A 157 -1.12 -14.00 0.18
N ALA A 158 -0.15 -14.72 0.78
CA ALA A 158 0.87 -15.41 -0.01
C ALA A 158 0.28 -16.55 -0.86
N CYS A 159 -0.71 -17.26 -0.33
CA CYS A 159 -1.42 -18.31 -1.07
C CYS A 159 -2.32 -17.74 -2.17
N GLU A 160 -2.96 -16.59 -1.92
CA GLU A 160 -3.76 -15.86 -2.91
C GLU A 160 -2.90 -15.35 -4.06
N GLU A 161 -1.79 -14.68 -3.75
CA GLU A 161 -0.85 -14.17 -4.76
C GLU A 161 -0.20 -15.30 -5.56
N ALA A 162 0.23 -16.38 -4.90
CA ALA A 162 0.76 -17.57 -5.60
C ALA A 162 -0.28 -18.19 -6.54
N SER A 163 -1.55 -18.27 -6.09
CA SER A 163 -2.65 -18.80 -6.91
C SER A 163 -2.96 -17.89 -8.11
N TYR A 164 -2.95 -16.57 -7.90
CA TYR A 164 -3.14 -15.59 -8.97
C TYR A 164 -2.03 -15.68 -10.01
N LEU A 165 -0.77 -15.67 -9.57
CA LEU A 165 0.40 -15.79 -10.43
C LEU A 165 0.45 -17.12 -11.19
N ALA A 166 -0.02 -18.23 -10.61
CA ALA A 166 -0.12 -19.52 -11.28
C ALA A 166 -1.08 -19.49 -12.49
N GLY A 167 -2.05 -18.57 -12.52
CA GLY A 167 -2.91 -18.29 -13.67
C GLY A 167 -2.16 -17.65 -14.84
N LEU A 168 -1.04 -16.97 -14.58
CA LEU A 168 -0.27 -16.20 -15.55
C LEU A 168 1.08 -16.87 -15.87
N ALA A 169 1.85 -17.18 -14.85
CA ALA A 169 3.20 -17.74 -14.93
C ALA A 169 3.21 -19.21 -15.41
N SER A 170 4.37 -19.65 -15.86
CA SER A 170 4.62 -21.07 -16.18
C SER A 170 4.85 -21.90 -14.93
N LYS A 171 5.50 -21.33 -13.91
CA LYS A 171 5.81 -21.96 -12.62
C LYS A 171 5.83 -20.90 -11.52
N VAL A 172 5.36 -21.27 -10.32
CA VAL A 172 5.41 -20.45 -9.11
C VAL A 172 6.08 -21.26 -8.01
N TYR A 173 7.11 -20.69 -7.40
CA TYR A 173 7.72 -21.22 -6.17
C TYR A 173 7.21 -20.44 -4.98
N LEU A 174 6.52 -21.10 -4.04
CA LEU A 174 6.07 -20.47 -2.79
C LEU A 174 7.08 -20.75 -1.69
N ILE A 175 7.91 -19.76 -1.35
CA ILE A 175 9.00 -19.85 -0.37
C ILE A 175 8.43 -19.63 1.04
N VAL A 176 8.49 -20.66 1.87
CA VAL A 176 7.90 -20.67 3.23
C VAL A 176 8.97 -21.04 4.26
N ARG A 177 9.32 -20.10 5.14
CA ARG A 177 10.34 -20.36 6.18
C ARG A 177 9.93 -21.39 7.24
N LYS A 178 8.62 -21.57 7.47
CA LYS A 178 8.08 -22.56 8.43
C LYS A 178 7.85 -23.89 7.73
N PRO A 179 7.74 -25.01 8.50
CA PRO A 179 7.40 -26.31 7.93
C PRO A 179 5.90 -26.46 7.58
N PHE A 180 5.13 -25.38 7.68
CA PHE A 180 3.69 -25.36 7.42
C PHE A 180 3.23 -23.98 6.94
N LEU A 181 2.10 -23.93 6.25
CA LEU A 181 1.38 -22.70 5.92
C LEU A 181 0.50 -22.27 7.09
N ARG A 182 0.45 -20.96 7.35
CA ARG A 182 -0.46 -20.32 8.32
C ARG A 182 -1.80 -19.93 7.72
N ALA A 183 -1.93 -20.05 6.41
CA ALA A 183 -3.14 -19.75 5.66
C ALA A 183 -4.33 -20.60 6.10
N SER A 184 -5.53 -20.20 5.75
CA SER A 184 -6.75 -20.98 5.92
C SER A 184 -6.66 -22.32 5.20
N LYS A 185 -7.40 -23.33 5.69
CA LYS A 185 -7.37 -24.68 5.09
C LYS A 185 -7.75 -24.69 3.63
N ILE A 186 -8.68 -23.82 3.22
CA ILE A 186 -9.12 -23.67 1.83
C ILE A 186 -7.96 -23.18 0.96
N MET A 187 -7.22 -22.17 1.42
CA MET A 187 -6.09 -21.60 0.68
C MET A 187 -4.89 -22.57 0.64
N GLN A 188 -4.63 -23.29 1.76
CA GLN A 188 -3.63 -24.35 1.77
C GLN A 188 -3.93 -25.40 0.70
N LYS A 189 -5.19 -25.89 0.65
CA LYS A 189 -5.62 -26.88 -0.34
C LYS A 189 -5.43 -26.37 -1.76
N ARG A 190 -5.88 -25.14 -2.05
CA ARG A 190 -5.77 -24.51 -3.38
C ARG A 190 -4.31 -24.46 -3.87
N VAL A 191 -3.37 -24.09 -3.01
CA VAL A 191 -1.95 -24.01 -3.36
C VAL A 191 -1.32 -25.39 -3.52
N MET A 192 -1.62 -26.33 -2.63
CA MET A 192 -1.04 -27.68 -2.63
C MET A 192 -1.53 -28.54 -3.79
N GLU A 193 -2.74 -28.30 -4.30
CA GLU A 193 -3.33 -29.04 -5.43
C GLU A 193 -3.02 -28.41 -6.81
N ASN A 194 -2.37 -27.25 -6.84
CA ASN A 194 -2.06 -26.56 -8.09
C ASN A 194 -0.73 -27.06 -8.67
N GLU A 195 -0.75 -27.72 -9.82
CA GLU A 195 0.42 -28.31 -10.49
C GLU A 195 1.52 -27.31 -10.84
N LYS A 196 1.15 -26.02 -10.99
CA LYS A 196 2.13 -24.95 -11.27
C LYS A 196 2.79 -24.39 -10.02
N ILE A 197 2.26 -24.67 -8.81
CA ILE A 197 2.80 -24.15 -7.56
C ILE A 197 3.64 -25.23 -6.86
N GLU A 198 4.87 -24.89 -6.56
CA GLU A 198 5.74 -25.72 -5.73
C GLU A 198 6.02 -25.01 -4.41
N VAL A 199 5.61 -25.62 -3.29
CA VAL A 199 5.81 -25.06 -1.96
C VAL A 199 7.14 -25.49 -1.39
N LEU A 200 8.03 -24.54 -1.18
CA LEU A 200 9.35 -24.76 -0.60
C LEU A 200 9.31 -24.49 0.91
N PHE A 201 8.95 -25.49 1.69
CA PHE A 201 8.94 -25.38 3.16
C PHE A 201 10.34 -25.34 3.77
N LYS A 202 10.50 -24.62 4.90
CA LYS A 202 11.77 -24.41 5.61
C LYS A 202 12.82 -23.72 4.72
N HIS A 203 12.42 -22.85 3.80
CA HIS A 203 13.32 -22.08 2.96
C HIS A 203 13.28 -20.59 3.30
N ASN A 204 14.46 -19.96 3.28
CA ASN A 204 14.64 -18.53 3.41
C ASN A 204 15.33 -18.01 2.14
N ALA A 205 14.79 -16.92 1.58
CA ALA A 205 15.50 -16.14 0.59
C ALA A 205 16.55 -15.29 1.32
N VAL A 206 17.79 -15.30 0.85
CA VAL A 206 18.92 -14.62 1.50
C VAL A 206 19.65 -13.66 0.57
N GLY A 207 19.25 -13.55 -0.68
CA GLY A 207 19.78 -12.63 -1.68
C GLY A 207 19.14 -12.88 -3.04
N LEU A 208 19.27 -11.90 -3.94
CA LEU A 208 18.83 -11.98 -5.32
C LEU A 208 20.01 -11.72 -6.24
N TYR A 209 19.97 -12.27 -7.45
CA TYR A 209 20.99 -12.03 -8.45
C TYR A 209 20.38 -11.79 -9.84
N GLY A 210 21.16 -11.14 -10.69
CA GLY A 210 20.84 -10.83 -12.08
C GLY A 210 21.58 -9.60 -12.55
N ASP A 211 21.62 -9.38 -13.87
CA ASP A 211 22.31 -8.24 -14.48
C ASP A 211 21.35 -7.05 -14.70
N ASN A 212 20.30 -7.24 -15.50
CA ASN A 212 19.33 -6.19 -15.87
C ASN A 212 17.96 -6.35 -15.18
N GLY A 213 17.88 -7.16 -14.15
CA GLY A 213 16.70 -7.51 -13.38
C GLY A 213 16.94 -8.77 -12.60
N VAL A 214 15.91 -9.28 -11.95
CA VAL A 214 15.99 -10.53 -11.22
C VAL A 214 16.12 -11.70 -12.21
N GLU A 215 17.16 -12.52 -12.05
CA GLU A 215 17.38 -13.77 -12.77
C GLU A 215 17.38 -14.97 -11.82
N GLY A 216 17.43 -14.72 -10.52
CA GLY A 216 17.34 -15.77 -9.52
C GLY A 216 17.40 -15.29 -8.08
N VAL A 217 17.22 -16.27 -7.17
CA VAL A 217 17.22 -16.08 -5.72
C VAL A 217 18.16 -17.08 -5.07
N HIS A 218 18.95 -16.59 -4.12
CA HIS A 218 19.75 -17.43 -3.23
C HIS A 218 18.88 -17.97 -2.09
N LEU A 219 18.78 -19.27 -1.98
CA LEU A 219 17.96 -19.95 -0.99
C LEU A 219 18.77 -20.69 0.05
N VAL A 220 18.30 -20.65 1.29
CA VAL A 220 18.79 -21.47 2.38
C VAL A 220 17.66 -22.35 2.90
N LYS A 221 17.79 -23.66 2.73
CA LYS A 221 16.88 -24.64 3.30
C LYS A 221 17.38 -25.03 4.68
N ARG A 222 16.44 -25.07 5.66
CA ARG A 222 16.73 -25.41 7.06
C ARG A 222 17.82 -24.53 7.68
N MET A 223 17.70 -23.24 7.49
CA MET A 223 18.64 -22.25 7.98
C MET A 223 18.87 -22.38 9.49
N GLY A 224 20.13 -22.55 9.89
CA GLY A 224 20.56 -22.77 11.28
C GLY A 224 20.38 -24.19 11.82
N GLU A 225 19.92 -25.16 11.00
CA GLU A 225 19.85 -26.57 11.35
C GLU A 225 21.15 -27.30 10.90
N ALA A 226 21.47 -28.47 11.48
CA ALA A 226 22.70 -29.22 11.19
C ALA A 226 22.81 -29.67 9.72
N ASP A 227 21.70 -29.78 9.02
CA ASP A 227 21.59 -30.19 7.62
C ASP A 227 21.16 -29.00 6.71
N GLU A 228 21.62 -27.79 7.04
CA GLU A 228 21.43 -26.59 6.21
C GLU A 228 21.96 -26.81 4.79
N GLN A 229 21.20 -26.43 3.81
CA GLN A 229 21.54 -26.47 2.39
C GLN A 229 21.39 -25.11 1.75
N ARG A 230 22.35 -24.71 0.91
CA ARG A 230 22.32 -23.45 0.14
C ARG A 230 22.35 -23.79 -1.33
N TYR A 231 21.51 -23.11 -2.10
CA TYR A 231 21.45 -23.26 -3.55
C TYR A 231 20.79 -22.07 -4.20
N ASP A 232 20.98 -21.95 -5.49
CA ASP A 232 20.38 -20.92 -6.31
C ASP A 232 19.18 -21.47 -7.06
N LEU A 233 18.13 -20.65 -7.15
CA LEU A 233 16.92 -20.95 -7.89
C LEU A 233 16.71 -19.88 -8.95
N ALA A 234 16.69 -20.28 -10.22
CA ALA A 234 16.42 -19.37 -11.34
C ALA A 234 14.96 -18.96 -11.35
N ILE A 235 14.70 -17.64 -11.36
CA ILE A 235 13.38 -17.05 -11.43
C ILE A 235 13.44 -15.73 -12.23
N ASP A 236 12.34 -15.32 -12.83
CA ASP A 236 12.22 -14.04 -13.55
C ASP A 236 11.59 -12.94 -12.66
N GLY A 237 10.95 -13.31 -11.56
CA GLY A 237 10.29 -12.37 -10.66
C GLY A 237 10.20 -12.88 -9.23
N PHE A 238 10.28 -11.94 -8.28
CA PHE A 238 10.30 -12.19 -6.84
C PHE A 238 9.25 -11.35 -6.15
N PHE A 239 8.20 -11.99 -5.63
CA PHE A 239 7.05 -11.35 -5.03
C PHE A 239 7.05 -11.47 -3.50
N LEU A 240 6.91 -10.36 -2.81
CA LEU A 240 6.93 -10.27 -1.35
C LEU A 240 5.51 -10.24 -0.80
N ALA A 241 4.99 -11.39 -0.39
CA ALA A 241 3.67 -11.54 0.20
C ALA A 241 3.75 -11.76 1.73
N ILE A 242 4.58 -10.95 2.41
CA ILE A 242 4.81 -11.00 3.86
C ILE A 242 4.03 -9.94 4.64
N GLY A 243 3.12 -9.25 3.97
CA GLY A 243 2.17 -8.29 4.51
C GLY A 243 2.59 -6.84 4.34
N HIS A 244 1.73 -5.96 4.80
CA HIS A 244 1.92 -4.51 4.80
C HIS A 244 1.86 -3.96 6.22
N LYS A 245 2.34 -2.74 6.40
CA LYS A 245 2.18 -1.96 7.63
C LYS A 245 1.43 -0.68 7.26
N PRO A 246 0.18 -0.48 7.74
CA PRO A 246 -0.52 0.78 7.52
C PRO A 246 0.18 1.93 8.27
N ASN A 247 0.20 3.10 7.66
CA ASN A 247 0.82 4.30 8.22
C ASN A 247 -0.17 5.03 9.15
N SER A 248 -0.59 4.35 10.19
CA SER A 248 -1.62 4.77 11.15
C SER A 248 -1.08 5.13 12.53
N ASP A 249 0.22 4.97 12.80
CA ASP A 249 0.78 4.98 14.15
C ASP A 249 0.44 6.23 14.95
N ILE A 250 0.48 7.43 14.35
CA ILE A 250 0.17 8.69 15.04
C ILE A 250 -1.33 8.86 15.35
N PHE A 251 -2.21 8.11 14.69
CA PHE A 251 -3.66 8.17 14.84
C PHE A 251 -4.23 7.09 15.78
N LYS A 252 -3.49 6.00 16.01
CA LYS A 252 -3.90 4.85 16.85
C LYS A 252 -4.43 5.22 18.24
N PRO A 253 -3.92 6.25 18.93
CA PRO A 253 -4.48 6.62 20.22
C PRO A 253 -5.94 7.09 20.18
N TYR A 254 -6.43 7.47 19.01
CA TYR A 254 -7.74 8.13 18.83
C TYR A 254 -8.72 7.33 18.01
N VAL A 255 -8.27 6.60 16.99
CA VAL A 255 -9.12 5.79 16.10
C VAL A 255 -8.97 4.30 16.43
N ASP A 256 -9.99 3.51 16.10
CA ASP A 256 -9.89 2.06 16.22
C ASP A 256 -9.09 1.48 15.08
N THR A 257 -8.29 0.47 15.37
CA THR A 257 -7.53 -0.29 14.37
C THR A 257 -7.73 -1.78 14.57
N ASP A 258 -7.53 -2.55 13.51
CA ASP A 258 -7.41 -3.99 13.62
C ASP A 258 -6.06 -4.41 14.27
N GLU A 259 -5.84 -5.71 14.46
CA GLU A 259 -4.63 -6.28 15.07
C GLU A 259 -3.35 -5.96 14.26
N THR A 260 -3.49 -5.65 12.97
CA THR A 260 -2.37 -5.34 12.07
C THR A 260 -2.15 -3.83 11.91
N GLY A 261 -3.05 -3.01 12.45
CA GLY A 261 -2.97 -1.56 12.52
C GLY A 261 -3.75 -0.80 11.45
N TYR A 262 -4.55 -1.48 10.61
CA TYR A 262 -5.45 -0.81 9.68
C TYR A 262 -6.56 -0.09 10.42
N ILE A 263 -6.85 1.14 10.01
CA ILE A 263 -7.92 1.94 10.63
C ILE A 263 -9.27 1.32 10.31
N LEU A 264 -10.07 1.08 11.35
CA LEU A 264 -11.43 0.57 11.22
C LEU A 264 -12.38 1.72 10.88
N THR A 265 -13.23 1.51 9.89
CA THR A 265 -14.27 2.43 9.47
C THR A 265 -15.66 1.78 9.59
N GLU A 266 -16.70 2.59 9.65
CA GLU A 266 -18.07 2.08 9.55
C GLU A 266 -18.24 1.33 8.21
N PRO A 267 -18.86 0.14 8.18
CA PRO A 267 -19.01 -0.64 6.96
C PRO A 267 -19.59 0.15 5.80
N GLY A 268 -18.89 0.15 4.65
CA GLY A 268 -19.30 0.86 3.44
C GLY A 268 -19.09 2.38 3.46
N THR A 269 -18.44 2.92 4.48
CA THR A 269 -18.14 4.35 4.61
C THR A 269 -16.67 4.59 4.98
N PRO A 270 -16.10 5.79 4.79
CA PRO A 270 -14.78 6.15 5.28
C PRO A 270 -14.79 6.68 6.73
N ARG A 271 -15.91 6.65 7.43
CA ARG A 271 -16.08 7.24 8.76
C ARG A 271 -15.33 6.41 9.81
N THR A 272 -14.48 7.07 10.57
CA THR A 272 -13.90 6.47 11.78
C THR A 272 -14.85 6.67 12.98
N LYS A 273 -14.49 6.12 14.14
CA LYS A 273 -15.24 6.40 15.38
C LYS A 273 -15.19 7.87 15.84
N VAL A 274 -14.27 8.66 15.31
CA VAL A 274 -14.11 10.08 15.67
C VAL A 274 -14.91 10.92 14.65
N PRO A 275 -15.97 11.65 15.08
CA PRO A 275 -16.76 12.46 14.18
C PRO A 275 -15.91 13.49 13.42
N GLY A 276 -16.08 13.60 12.10
CA GLY A 276 -15.28 14.51 11.27
C GLY A 276 -13.87 14.02 10.93
N VAL A 277 -13.49 12.79 11.35
CA VAL A 277 -12.26 12.13 10.97
C VAL A 277 -12.57 10.92 10.09
N PHE A 278 -11.98 10.90 8.91
CA PHE A 278 -12.20 9.90 7.88
C PHE A 278 -10.90 9.19 7.52
N ALA A 279 -10.98 7.93 7.10
CA ALA A 279 -9.82 7.17 6.62
C ALA A 279 -10.09 6.66 5.21
N ALA A 280 -9.12 6.80 4.32
CA ALA A 280 -9.25 6.46 2.90
C ALA A 280 -7.96 5.83 2.33
N GLY A 281 -8.11 4.93 1.37
CA GLY A 281 -7.02 4.19 0.76
C GLY A 281 -6.46 3.11 1.67
N ASP A 282 -5.24 2.72 1.36
CA ASP A 282 -4.61 1.52 1.95
C ASP A 282 -4.43 1.59 3.47
N VAL A 283 -4.51 2.75 4.10
CA VAL A 283 -4.47 2.86 5.57
C VAL A 283 -5.67 2.21 6.26
N ALA A 284 -6.78 2.05 5.53
CA ALA A 284 -8.03 1.41 5.99
C ALA A 284 -8.44 0.20 5.14
N ASP A 285 -7.66 -0.16 4.11
CA ASP A 285 -7.94 -1.29 3.22
C ASP A 285 -6.89 -2.40 3.37
N PRO A 286 -7.16 -3.44 4.19
CA PRO A 286 -6.25 -4.58 4.32
C PRO A 286 -6.33 -5.58 3.15
N HIS A 287 -7.29 -5.42 2.22
CA HIS A 287 -7.63 -6.45 1.23
C HIS A 287 -7.20 -6.08 -0.19
N TYR A 288 -7.71 -4.97 -0.74
CA TYR A 288 -7.57 -4.64 -2.16
C TYR A 288 -6.27 -3.92 -2.47
N ARG A 289 -5.99 -2.82 -1.77
CA ARG A 289 -4.77 -2.01 -1.95
C ARG A 289 -4.49 -1.69 -3.42
N GLN A 290 -5.52 -1.18 -4.11
CA GLN A 290 -5.44 -0.77 -5.50
C GLN A 290 -5.60 0.74 -5.65
N ALA A 291 -4.95 1.34 -6.65
CA ALA A 291 -5.06 2.77 -6.92
C ALA A 291 -6.51 3.23 -7.10
N ILE A 292 -7.32 2.42 -7.80
CA ILE A 292 -8.73 2.73 -8.08
C ILE A 292 -9.60 2.66 -6.82
N THR A 293 -9.39 1.65 -5.94
CA THR A 293 -10.13 1.56 -4.67
C THR A 293 -9.71 2.66 -3.71
N ALA A 294 -8.43 3.00 -3.68
CA ALA A 294 -7.91 4.12 -2.91
C ALA A 294 -8.52 5.46 -3.38
N ALA A 295 -8.55 5.73 -4.68
CA ALA A 295 -9.21 6.90 -5.26
C ALA A 295 -10.71 6.95 -4.90
N ALA A 296 -11.42 5.82 -5.01
CA ALA A 296 -12.84 5.75 -4.66
C ALA A 296 -13.10 6.10 -3.20
N THR A 297 -12.32 5.54 -2.27
CA THR A 297 -12.48 5.87 -0.84
C THR A 297 -12.06 7.30 -0.51
N GLY A 298 -11.09 7.87 -1.23
CA GLY A 298 -10.75 9.30 -1.15
C GLY A 298 -11.91 10.21 -1.56
N CYS A 299 -12.59 9.89 -2.66
CA CYS A 299 -13.81 10.56 -3.08
C CYS A 299 -14.90 10.49 -1.98
N MET A 300 -15.14 9.29 -1.43
CA MET A 300 -16.12 9.09 -0.36
C MET A 300 -15.79 9.92 0.88
N ALA A 301 -14.51 9.97 1.29
CA ALA A 301 -14.07 10.75 2.45
C ALA A 301 -14.29 12.25 2.29
N ALA A 302 -14.05 12.80 1.10
CA ALA A 302 -14.30 14.20 0.81
C ALA A 302 -15.81 14.55 0.87
N ILE A 303 -16.67 13.67 0.32
CA ILE A 303 -18.12 13.83 0.38
C ILE A 303 -18.63 13.78 1.83
N GLU A 304 -18.10 12.86 2.64
CA GLU A 304 -18.46 12.77 4.05
C GLU A 304 -17.95 13.97 4.87
N ALA A 305 -16.77 14.50 4.54
CA ALA A 305 -16.25 15.73 5.15
C ALA A 305 -17.14 16.94 4.82
N GLU A 306 -17.60 17.07 3.58
CA GLU A 306 -18.58 18.11 3.18
C GLU A 306 -19.88 17.98 3.99
N ARG A 307 -20.48 16.80 4.03
CA ARG A 307 -21.71 16.54 4.79
C ARG A 307 -21.56 16.86 6.28
N PHE A 308 -20.40 16.51 6.86
CA PHE A 308 -20.13 16.81 8.27
C PHE A 308 -20.05 18.31 8.55
N LEU A 309 -19.49 19.10 7.64
CA LEU A 309 -19.34 20.55 7.80
C LEU A 309 -20.62 21.35 7.52
N LEU A 310 -21.61 20.73 6.86
CA LEU A 310 -22.92 21.35 6.58
C LEU A 310 -23.93 21.14 7.72
N ASN A 311 -23.68 20.20 8.63
CA ASN A 311 -24.53 19.91 9.80
C ASN A 311 -24.02 20.66 11.05
#